data_d165536b3265ea20cf9e2307e0863f47
#
_entry.id   d165536b3265ea20cf9e2307e0863f47
#
_cell.length_a   1.000
_cell.length_b   1.000
_cell.length_c   1.000
_cell.angle_alpha   90.00
_cell.angle_beta   90.00
_cell.angle_gamma   90.00
#
_symmetry.space_group_name_H-M   'P 1'
#
loop_
_entity.id
_entity.type
_entity.pdbx_description
1 polymer ?
#
loop_
_entity_poly.entity_id
_entity_poly.type
_entity_poly.pdbx_seq_one_letter_code
_entity_poly.pdbx_strand_id
1 'polypeptide(L)'
;MNESNIVYQARLHWILFFWPLLLLCATAYIGLTYELFYQPSIIMAIAALIWLFVVWLSYESSYLTIKKKQVILRTGILVQQTIDIPLNKIESIDIRQSIIGSVLQYGSLIITGTGGTRQIINYLNKPLTCRRYIEQVMHA
;
A
#
# COMPACT_ATOMS: atom_id res chain seq x y z
N MET A 1 -12.05 -20.85 0.55
CA MET A 1 -12.39 -19.45 0.40
C MET A 1 -13.26 -19.25 -0.82
N ASN A 2 -14.42 -18.71 -0.59
CA ASN A 2 -15.37 -18.53 -1.68
C ASN A 2 -15.14 -17.16 -2.33
N GLU A 3 -14.54 -17.16 -3.52
CA GLU A 3 -14.28 -15.94 -4.26
C GLU A 3 -15.55 -15.18 -4.63
N SER A 4 -16.69 -15.88 -4.64
CA SER A 4 -17.99 -15.30 -4.99
C SER A 4 -18.47 -14.25 -3.99
N ASN A 5 -17.86 -14.17 -2.79
CA ASN A 5 -18.26 -13.23 -1.75
C ASN A 5 -17.43 -11.94 -1.75
N ILE A 6 -16.48 -11.81 -2.67
CA ILE A 6 -15.62 -10.63 -2.75
C ILE A 6 -16.42 -9.49 -3.40
N VAL A 7 -16.58 -8.40 -2.65
CA VAL A 7 -17.25 -7.21 -3.15
C VAL A 7 -16.28 -6.28 -3.87
N TYR A 8 -15.08 -6.12 -3.30
CA TYR A 8 -14.07 -5.23 -3.85
C TYR A 8 -12.70 -5.65 -3.33
N GLN A 9 -11.69 -5.51 -4.17
CA GLN A 9 -10.32 -5.78 -3.78
C GLN A 9 -9.46 -4.59 -4.18
N ALA A 10 -8.72 -4.04 -3.21
CA ALA A 10 -7.84 -2.91 -3.42
C ALA A 10 -6.40 -3.31 -3.22
N ARG A 11 -5.51 -2.68 -3.97
CA ARG A 11 -4.07 -2.89 -3.85
C ARG A 11 -3.38 -1.57 -3.51
N LEU A 12 -2.08 -1.62 -3.26
CA LEU A 12 -1.30 -0.42 -3.01
C LEU A 12 -1.17 0.40 -4.29
N HIS A 13 -0.90 1.68 -4.13
CA HIS A 13 -0.78 2.61 -5.26
C HIS A 13 0.61 2.50 -5.88
N TRP A 14 0.69 2.75 -7.19
CA TRP A 14 1.94 2.71 -7.94
C TRP A 14 2.96 3.76 -7.47
N ILE A 15 2.52 4.75 -6.69
CA ILE A 15 3.40 5.81 -6.19
C ILE A 15 4.57 5.25 -5.36
N LEU A 16 4.42 4.03 -4.82
CA LEU A 16 5.49 3.37 -4.09
C LEU A 16 6.76 3.20 -4.92
N PHE A 17 6.61 3.04 -6.24
CA PHE A 17 7.73 2.86 -7.15
C PHE A 17 8.42 4.16 -7.51
N PHE A 18 7.84 5.32 -7.19
CA PHE A 18 8.35 6.62 -7.60
C PHE A 18 9.72 6.91 -7.00
N TRP A 19 9.88 6.75 -5.69
CA TRP A 19 11.12 7.07 -5.02
C TRP A 19 12.28 6.16 -5.41
N PRO A 20 12.14 4.83 -5.48
CA PRO A 20 13.22 3.97 -5.97
C PRO A 20 13.63 4.27 -7.40
N LEU A 21 12.67 4.53 -8.28
CA LEU A 21 12.96 4.88 -9.67
C LEU A 21 13.67 6.22 -9.78
N LEU A 22 13.26 7.20 -8.98
CA LEU A 22 13.90 8.51 -8.94
C LEU A 22 15.37 8.37 -8.50
N LEU A 23 15.62 7.59 -7.46
CA LEU A 23 16.99 7.35 -6.99
C LEU A 23 17.82 6.65 -8.05
N LEU A 24 17.26 5.64 -8.72
CA LEU A 24 17.95 4.91 -9.76
C LEU A 24 18.33 5.84 -10.93
N CYS A 25 17.39 6.67 -11.37
CA CYS A 25 17.65 7.63 -12.45
C CYS A 25 18.71 8.67 -12.04
N ALA A 26 18.64 9.16 -10.81
CA ALA A 26 19.59 10.15 -10.32
C ALA A 26 21.00 9.57 -10.25
N THR A 27 21.15 8.35 -9.73
CA THR A 27 22.46 7.69 -9.64
C THR A 27 23.03 7.39 -11.01
N ALA A 28 22.19 6.95 -11.95
CA ALA A 28 22.63 6.71 -13.33
C ALA A 28 23.12 8.01 -13.98
N TYR A 29 22.37 9.10 -13.82
CA TYR A 29 22.77 10.39 -14.38
C TYR A 29 24.11 10.87 -13.81
N ILE A 30 24.28 10.82 -12.50
CA ILE A 30 25.50 11.26 -11.83
C ILE A 30 26.68 10.39 -12.26
N GLY A 31 26.50 9.07 -12.30
CA GLY A 31 27.58 8.15 -12.65
C GLY A 31 28.01 8.27 -14.10
N LEU A 32 27.12 8.58 -15.01
CA LEU A 32 27.44 8.73 -16.43
C LEU A 32 28.01 10.12 -16.76
N THR A 33 27.67 11.13 -15.96
CA THR A 33 28.11 12.50 -16.19
C THR A 33 29.44 12.81 -15.53
N TYR A 34 29.67 12.28 -14.33
CA TYR A 34 30.86 12.57 -13.51
C TYR A 34 31.66 11.28 -13.27
N GLU A 35 32.85 11.20 -13.88
CA GLU A 35 33.71 10.03 -13.72
C GLU A 35 34.13 9.79 -12.27
N LEU A 36 34.31 10.89 -11.50
CA LEU A 36 34.72 10.80 -10.10
C LEU A 36 33.70 10.01 -9.25
N PHE A 37 32.41 10.08 -9.61
CA PHE A 37 31.34 9.43 -8.86
C PHE A 37 30.90 8.11 -9.49
N TYR A 38 31.66 7.57 -10.44
CA TYR A 38 31.25 6.34 -11.14
C TYR A 38 31.12 5.14 -10.19
N GLN A 39 32.12 4.89 -9.35
CA GLN A 39 32.08 3.76 -8.40
C GLN A 39 31.01 3.94 -7.32
N PRO A 40 30.93 5.11 -6.63
CA PRO A 40 29.83 5.32 -5.68
C PRO A 40 28.46 5.21 -6.32
N SER A 41 28.32 5.64 -7.57
CA SER A 41 27.04 5.55 -8.29
C SER A 41 26.61 4.11 -8.53
N ILE A 42 27.56 3.22 -8.83
CA ILE A 42 27.23 1.79 -9.01
C ILE A 42 26.70 1.22 -7.72
N ILE A 43 27.31 1.53 -6.59
CA ILE A 43 26.86 1.04 -5.28
C ILE A 43 25.45 1.55 -4.98
N MET A 44 25.22 2.85 -5.22
CA MET A 44 23.90 3.44 -4.99
C MET A 44 22.85 2.89 -5.96
N ALA A 45 23.22 2.60 -7.20
CA ALA A 45 22.31 2.00 -8.16
C ALA A 45 21.91 0.60 -7.74
N ILE A 46 22.83 -0.20 -7.22
CA ILE A 46 22.53 -1.53 -6.70
C ILE A 46 21.56 -1.41 -5.51
N ALA A 47 21.82 -0.46 -4.61
CA ALA A 47 20.94 -0.21 -3.47
C ALA A 47 19.53 0.18 -3.93
N ALA A 48 19.44 1.02 -4.98
CA ALA A 48 18.14 1.42 -5.54
C ALA A 48 17.41 0.24 -6.17
N LEU A 49 18.13 -0.67 -6.82
CA LEU A 49 17.52 -1.87 -7.39
C LEU A 49 16.98 -2.80 -6.29
N ILE A 50 17.73 -2.94 -5.19
CA ILE A 50 17.28 -3.73 -4.05
C ILE A 50 16.01 -3.09 -3.45
N TRP A 51 16.00 -1.77 -3.30
CA TRP A 51 14.85 -1.04 -2.79
C TRP A 51 13.63 -1.23 -3.71
N LEU A 52 13.84 -1.13 -5.02
CA LEU A 52 12.78 -1.34 -6.00
C LEU A 52 12.20 -2.76 -5.89
N PHE A 53 13.06 -3.75 -5.71
CA PHE A 53 12.64 -5.15 -5.55
C PHE A 53 11.79 -5.31 -4.28
N VAL A 54 12.22 -4.72 -3.16
CA VAL A 54 11.49 -4.78 -1.89
C VAL A 54 10.13 -4.10 -2.04
N VAL A 55 10.08 -2.96 -2.69
CA VAL A 55 8.81 -2.25 -2.94
C VAL A 55 7.89 -3.09 -3.82
N TRP A 56 8.44 -3.74 -4.84
CA TRP A 56 7.64 -4.62 -5.70
C TRP A 56 7.04 -5.78 -4.90
N LEU A 57 7.84 -6.41 -4.02
CA LEU A 57 7.33 -7.48 -3.16
C LEU A 57 6.22 -6.97 -2.24
N SER A 58 6.40 -5.78 -1.66
CA SER A 58 5.35 -5.15 -0.85
C SER A 58 4.07 -4.94 -1.64
N TYR A 59 4.21 -4.44 -2.87
CA TYR A 59 3.07 -4.16 -3.73
C TYR A 59 2.28 -5.43 -4.04
N GLU A 60 2.99 -6.51 -4.36
CA GLU A 60 2.35 -7.78 -4.70
C GLU A 60 1.78 -8.49 -3.47
N SER A 61 2.40 -8.30 -2.30
CA SER A 61 2.02 -9.02 -1.08
C SER A 61 0.94 -8.32 -0.27
N SER A 62 0.71 -7.03 -0.51
CA SER A 62 -0.23 -6.24 0.29
C SER A 62 -1.51 -5.99 -0.48
N TYR A 63 -2.64 -6.29 0.12
CA TYR A 63 -3.94 -5.99 -0.47
C TYR A 63 -5.01 -5.91 0.60
N LEU A 64 -6.14 -5.30 0.23
CA LEU A 64 -7.33 -5.19 1.06
C LEU A 64 -8.49 -5.84 0.30
N THR A 65 -9.10 -6.84 0.88
CA THR A 65 -10.25 -7.52 0.27
C THR A 65 -11.48 -7.26 1.12
N ILE A 66 -12.53 -6.75 0.48
CA ILE A 66 -13.80 -6.47 1.13
C ILE A 66 -14.79 -7.56 0.73
N LYS A 67 -15.25 -8.31 1.73
CA LYS A 67 -16.25 -9.35 1.55
C LYS A 67 -17.57 -8.93 2.19
N LYS A 68 -18.61 -9.71 1.96
CA LYS A 68 -19.96 -9.39 2.48
C LYS A 68 -20.05 -9.36 4.00
N LYS A 69 -19.17 -10.13 4.68
CA LYS A 69 -19.23 -10.26 6.15
C LYS A 69 -17.97 -9.80 6.85
N GLN A 70 -16.89 -9.58 6.12
CA GLN A 70 -15.59 -9.25 6.74
C GLN A 70 -14.70 -8.50 5.77
N VAL A 71 -13.70 -7.84 6.34
CA VAL A 71 -12.63 -7.18 5.60
C VAL A 71 -11.33 -7.92 5.91
N ILE A 72 -10.61 -8.33 4.87
CA ILE A 72 -9.33 -9.02 5.00
C ILE A 72 -8.22 -8.07 4.61
N LEU A 73 -7.30 -7.82 5.53
CA LEU A 73 -6.15 -6.97 5.33
C LEU A 73 -4.89 -7.82 5.34
N ARG A 74 -4.17 -7.84 4.24
CA ARG A 74 -2.92 -8.60 4.13
C ARG A 74 -1.77 -7.65 3.86
N THR A 75 -0.77 -7.70 4.72
CA THR A 75 0.43 -6.86 4.62
C THR A 75 1.67 -7.67 4.98
N GLY A 76 2.83 -7.16 4.57
CA GLY A 76 4.12 -7.73 4.95
C GLY A 76 4.91 -8.24 3.76
N ILE A 77 6.25 -8.23 3.90
CA ILE A 77 7.19 -8.67 2.87
C ILE A 77 7.81 -10.01 3.26
N LEU A 78 8.55 -10.01 4.37
CA LEU A 78 9.22 -11.21 4.87
C LEU A 78 8.28 -12.04 5.72
N VAL A 79 7.50 -11.39 6.58
CA VAL A 79 6.49 -12.03 7.40
C VAL A 79 5.13 -11.49 6.95
N GLN A 80 4.35 -12.35 6.31
CA GLN A 80 3.02 -11.97 5.85
C GLN A 80 2.05 -12.04 7.01
N GLN A 81 1.29 -10.96 7.19
CA GLN A 81 0.27 -10.87 8.23
C GLN A 81 -1.08 -10.69 7.56
N THR A 82 -1.99 -11.62 7.83
CA THR A 82 -3.36 -11.55 7.34
C THR A 82 -4.28 -11.31 8.52
N ILE A 83 -5.07 -10.24 8.45
CA ILE A 83 -5.98 -9.88 9.52
C ILE A 83 -7.39 -9.88 8.96
N ASP A 84 -8.25 -10.68 9.58
CA ASP A 84 -9.67 -10.74 9.24
C ASP A 84 -10.45 -9.89 10.25
N ILE A 85 -11.16 -8.89 9.76
CA ILE A 85 -11.96 -8.01 10.61
C ILE A 85 -13.43 -8.22 10.26
N PRO A 86 -14.22 -8.84 11.15
CA PRO A 86 -15.66 -8.94 10.91
C PRO A 86 -16.31 -7.56 10.87
N LEU A 87 -17.25 -7.37 9.97
CA LEU A 87 -17.88 -6.06 9.78
C LEU A 87 -18.59 -5.55 11.03
N ASN A 88 -19.14 -6.44 11.84
CA ASN A 88 -19.83 -6.06 13.07
C ASN A 88 -18.89 -5.58 14.17
N LYS A 89 -17.57 -5.77 13.98
CA LYS A 89 -16.55 -5.31 14.94
C LYS A 89 -15.84 -4.03 14.48
N ILE A 90 -16.24 -3.45 13.37
CA ILE A 90 -15.67 -2.20 12.89
C ILE A 90 -16.44 -1.04 13.52
N GLU A 91 -15.74 -0.19 14.28
CA GLU A 91 -16.33 1.00 14.88
C GLU A 91 -16.23 2.22 13.99
N SER A 92 -15.05 2.45 13.39
CA SER A 92 -14.83 3.61 12.55
C SER A 92 -13.82 3.33 11.48
N ILE A 93 -13.89 4.09 10.39
CA ILE A 93 -12.97 4.03 9.27
C ILE A 93 -12.50 5.45 9.00
N ASP A 94 -11.21 5.68 9.12
CA ASP A 94 -10.60 6.98 8.87
C ASP A 94 -9.69 6.89 7.65
N ILE A 95 -9.58 8.00 6.93
CA ILE A 95 -8.72 8.12 5.77
C ILE A 95 -7.82 9.31 5.93
N ARG A 96 -6.52 9.12 5.70
CA ARG A 96 -5.55 10.20 5.69
C ARG A 96 -4.96 10.32 4.29
N GLN A 97 -5.11 11.48 3.70
CA GLN A 97 -4.57 11.79 2.39
C GLN A 97 -3.78 13.09 2.44
N SER A 98 -2.57 13.08 1.90
CA SER A 98 -1.83 14.32 1.65
C SER A 98 -2.43 15.04 0.45
N ILE A 99 -1.94 16.27 0.18
CA ILE A 99 -2.39 17.03 -0.99
C ILE A 99 -2.07 16.23 -2.27
N ILE A 100 -0.85 15.68 -2.34
CA ILE A 100 -0.44 14.85 -3.48
C ILE A 100 -1.29 13.59 -3.55
N GLY A 101 -1.58 12.97 -2.41
CA GLY A 101 -2.42 11.79 -2.34
C GLY A 101 -3.84 12.05 -2.82
N SER A 102 -4.38 13.22 -2.53
CA SER A 102 -5.72 13.59 -3.02
C SER A 102 -5.76 13.72 -4.53
N VAL A 103 -4.70 14.26 -5.13
CA VAL A 103 -4.61 14.41 -6.59
C VAL A 103 -4.42 13.07 -7.27
N LEU A 104 -3.51 12.24 -6.75
CA LEU A 104 -3.17 10.94 -7.34
C LEU A 104 -4.08 9.80 -6.84
N GLN A 105 -4.95 10.08 -5.89
CA GLN A 105 -5.90 9.12 -5.32
C GLN A 105 -5.21 7.95 -4.62
N TYR A 106 -4.36 8.28 -3.65
CA TYR A 106 -3.84 7.29 -2.70
C TYR A 106 -3.85 7.88 -1.29
N GLY A 107 -3.77 7.02 -0.30
CA GLY A 107 -3.74 7.45 1.08
C GLY A 107 -3.69 6.28 2.04
N SER A 108 -3.82 6.60 3.32
CA SER A 108 -3.83 5.58 4.38
C SER A 108 -5.26 5.33 4.83
N LEU A 109 -5.62 4.07 4.94
CA LEU A 109 -6.91 3.64 5.48
C LEU A 109 -6.69 3.10 6.88
N ILE A 110 -7.43 3.63 7.85
CA ILE A 110 -7.33 3.23 9.25
C ILE A 110 -8.67 2.65 9.67
N ILE A 111 -8.67 1.37 10.05
CA ILE A 111 -9.86 0.69 10.53
C ILE A 111 -9.72 0.51 12.03
N THR A 112 -10.66 1.06 12.80
CA THR A 112 -10.72 0.91 14.24
C THR A 112 -11.80 -0.09 14.60
N GLY A 113 -11.42 -1.15 15.30
CA GLY A 113 -12.34 -2.18 15.75
C GLY A 113 -12.79 -1.98 17.19
N THR A 114 -13.72 -2.81 17.61
CA THR A 114 -14.18 -2.82 19.00
C THR A 114 -13.01 -3.14 19.92
N GLY A 115 -12.93 -2.44 21.04
CA GLY A 115 -11.83 -2.58 21.97
C GLY A 115 -10.62 -1.70 21.65
N GLY A 116 -10.74 -0.82 20.66
CA GLY A 116 -9.71 0.15 20.34
C GLY A 116 -8.57 -0.37 19.48
N THR A 117 -8.67 -1.58 18.93
CA THR A 117 -7.66 -2.09 18.00
C THR A 117 -7.70 -1.30 16.70
N ARG A 118 -6.52 -0.93 16.20
CA ARG A 118 -6.41 -0.15 14.98
C ARG A 118 -5.56 -0.88 13.97
N GLN A 119 -6.02 -0.94 12.74
CA GLN A 119 -5.28 -1.50 11.61
C GLN A 119 -5.12 -0.43 10.54
N ILE A 120 -3.89 -0.28 10.05
CA ILE A 120 -3.55 0.78 9.11
C ILE A 120 -2.93 0.14 7.88
N ILE A 121 -3.43 0.53 6.70
CA ILE A 121 -2.78 0.21 5.43
C ILE A 121 -2.41 1.52 4.75
N ASN A 122 -1.11 1.69 4.46
CA ASN A 122 -0.57 2.88 3.84
C ASN A 122 -0.50 2.73 2.33
N TYR A 123 -0.53 3.87 1.63
CA TYR A 123 -0.42 3.92 0.16
C TYR A 123 -1.46 3.06 -0.54
N LEU A 124 -2.67 3.03 0.03
CA LEU A 124 -3.77 2.30 -0.56
C LEU A 124 -4.31 3.08 -1.77
N ASN A 125 -4.55 2.37 -2.85
CA ASN A 125 -5.12 2.96 -4.06
C ASN A 125 -6.60 3.26 -3.82
N LYS A 126 -7.01 4.49 -4.09
CA LYS A 126 -8.39 4.94 -3.97
C LYS A 126 -9.02 4.60 -2.62
N PRO A 127 -8.48 5.13 -1.51
CA PRO A 127 -8.98 4.77 -0.18
C PRO A 127 -10.43 5.20 0.06
N LEU A 128 -10.86 6.31 -0.55
CA LEU A 128 -12.25 6.76 -0.42
C LEU A 128 -13.24 5.76 -1.03
N THR A 129 -12.85 5.14 -2.14
CA THR A 129 -13.66 4.10 -2.77
C THR A 129 -13.74 2.87 -1.89
N CYS A 130 -12.63 2.46 -1.27
CA CYS A 130 -12.60 1.34 -0.34
C CYS A 130 -13.53 1.61 0.84
N ARG A 131 -13.46 2.81 1.42
CA ARG A 131 -14.32 3.20 2.54
C ARG A 131 -15.79 3.10 2.16
N ARG A 132 -16.13 3.60 0.97
CA ARG A 132 -17.51 3.56 0.50
C ARG A 132 -18.03 2.14 0.37
N TYR A 133 -17.22 1.23 -0.18
CA TYR A 133 -17.63 -0.17 -0.31
C TYR A 133 -17.81 -0.83 1.06
N ILE A 134 -16.92 -0.54 2.00
CA ILE A 134 -17.02 -1.09 3.36
C ILE A 134 -18.32 -0.59 4.01
N GLU A 135 -18.61 0.70 3.91
CA GLU A 135 -19.83 1.27 4.48
C GLU A 135 -21.08 0.68 3.85
N GLN A 136 -21.08 0.47 2.54
CA GLN A 136 -22.21 -0.15 1.85
C GLN A 136 -22.48 -1.55 2.38
N VAL A 137 -21.42 -2.34 2.58
CA VAL A 137 -21.57 -3.71 3.07
C VAL A 137 -21.99 -3.72 4.54
N MET A 138 -21.51 -2.77 5.34
CA MET A 138 -21.88 -2.66 6.74
C MET A 138 -23.37 -2.33 6.93
N HIS A 139 -23.94 -1.55 6.02
CA HIS A 139 -25.32 -1.08 6.11
C HIS A 139 -26.27 -1.86 5.20
N ALA A 140 -25.80 -2.92 4.59
CA ALA A 140 -26.60 -3.75 3.72
C ALA A 140 -27.52 -4.70 4.51
#